data_4835be181ade4ea8d512e8e0e0009a07
#
_entry.id   4835be181ade4ea8d512e8e0e0009a07
#
_cell.length_a   1.000
_cell.length_b   1.000
_cell.length_c   1.000
_cell.angle_alpha   90.00
_cell.angle_beta   90.00
_cell.angle_gamma   90.00
#
_symmetry.space_group_name_H-M   'P 1'
#
loop_
_entity.id
_entity.type
_entity.pdbx_description
1 polymer ?
#
loop_
_entity_poly.entity_id
_entity_poly.type
_entity_poly.pdbx_seq_one_letter_code
_entity_poly.pdbx_strand_id
1 'polypeptide(L)'
;GKIDRVDLYEENGTRYIRVIDYKTGKKEFDLGKLLYGVDMQMLLYLFSITEPEGKYGGAVPAGVLYVPAGGLPCGRSRSQEDAQLEEYINQQYLMNGVMLKERSVLTAMEEHLAGIYIPATLAKDDPGEGEPKLKSVSGSAYLTREQFANLRTHARQVLTDMAEQLYGGRIPADPLVIGQKTPCAYCDCKEICGNVPNVTCRTYEKTAKEQMLERISGEEKEESEHA
;
A
#
# COMPACT_ATOMS: atom_id res chain seq x y z
N GLY A 1 -18.38 1.12 -0.45
CA GLY A 1 -17.47 0.08 -0.98
C GLY A 1 -17.65 -1.24 -0.25
N LYS A 2 -17.02 -2.28 -0.72
CA LYS A 2 -17.04 -3.62 -0.11
C LYS A 2 -15.61 -4.02 0.20
N ILE A 3 -15.40 -4.53 1.42
CA ILE A 3 -14.12 -5.09 1.86
C ILE A 3 -14.22 -6.61 1.72
N ASP A 4 -13.24 -7.24 1.10
CA ASP A 4 -13.26 -8.69 0.87
C ASP A 4 -13.03 -9.45 2.19
N ARG A 5 -12.02 -9.04 2.97
CA ARG A 5 -11.67 -9.68 4.23
C ARG A 5 -11.09 -8.70 5.23
N VAL A 6 -11.47 -8.85 6.50
CA VAL A 6 -10.90 -8.14 7.65
C VAL A 6 -10.46 -9.19 8.66
N ASP A 7 -9.21 -9.12 9.09
CA ASP A 7 -8.68 -9.95 10.16
C ASP A 7 -8.46 -9.10 11.42
N LEU A 8 -8.79 -9.68 12.55
CA LEU A 8 -8.60 -9.12 13.88
C LEU A 8 -7.58 -9.96 14.65
N TYR A 9 -6.61 -9.29 15.23
CA TYR A 9 -5.72 -9.85 16.25
C TYR A 9 -5.87 -9.05 17.54
N GLU A 10 -5.87 -9.72 18.68
CA GLU A 10 -5.95 -9.07 20.00
C GLU A 10 -4.79 -9.52 20.88
N GLU A 11 -4.09 -8.57 21.47
CA GLU A 11 -3.00 -8.79 22.40
C GLU A 11 -3.04 -7.75 23.52
N ASN A 12 -3.04 -8.21 24.76
CA ASN A 12 -3.03 -7.34 25.95
C ASN A 12 -4.12 -6.25 25.94
N GLY A 13 -5.33 -6.58 25.45
CA GLY A 13 -6.45 -5.66 25.33
C GLY A 13 -6.35 -4.68 24.16
N THR A 14 -5.29 -4.73 23.36
CA THR A 14 -5.16 -3.95 22.14
C THR A 14 -5.63 -4.78 20.94
N ARG A 15 -6.53 -4.22 20.17
CA ARG A 15 -7.03 -4.84 18.93
C ARG A 15 -6.28 -4.29 17.72
N TYR A 16 -5.89 -5.16 16.83
CA TYR A 16 -5.18 -4.86 15.60
C TYR A 16 -6.01 -5.34 14.41
N ILE A 17 -6.16 -4.50 13.41
CA ILE A 17 -6.97 -4.78 12.22
C ILE A 17 -6.12 -4.71 10.97
N ARG A 18 -6.19 -5.76 10.14
CA ARG A 18 -5.71 -5.71 8.77
C ARG A 18 -6.85 -5.92 7.78
N VAL A 19 -6.74 -5.29 6.63
CA VAL A 19 -7.67 -5.44 5.52
C VAL A 19 -6.96 -6.20 4.40
N ILE A 20 -7.64 -7.18 3.81
CA ILE A 20 -7.13 -8.00 2.73
C ILE A 20 -8.06 -7.86 1.53
N ASP A 21 -7.45 -7.77 0.35
CA ASP A 21 -8.14 -7.70 -0.92
C ASP A 21 -7.56 -8.73 -1.89
N TYR A 22 -8.43 -9.53 -2.52
CA TYR A 22 -8.05 -10.60 -3.43
C TYR A 22 -7.97 -10.07 -4.86
N LYS A 23 -6.82 -10.23 -5.51
CA LYS A 23 -6.58 -9.73 -6.86
C LYS A 23 -6.34 -10.87 -7.85
N THR A 24 -7.13 -10.94 -8.90
CA THR A 24 -6.94 -11.91 -9.98
C THR A 24 -5.74 -11.61 -10.88
N GLY A 25 -5.27 -10.36 -10.88
CA GLY A 25 -4.05 -9.92 -11.57
C GLY A 25 -2.93 -9.56 -10.61
N LYS A 26 -1.73 -9.39 -11.14
CA LYS A 26 -0.60 -8.91 -10.35
C LYS A 26 -0.83 -7.45 -9.96
N LYS A 27 -1.03 -7.20 -8.68
CA LYS A 27 -1.14 -5.86 -8.09
C LYS A 27 0.05 -5.66 -7.16
N GLU A 28 0.84 -4.63 -7.40
CA GLU A 28 1.91 -4.23 -6.51
C GLU A 28 1.46 -3.01 -5.70
N PHE A 29 1.74 -3.05 -4.41
CA PHE A 29 1.53 -1.90 -3.55
C PHE A 29 2.67 -0.89 -3.77
N ASP A 30 2.29 0.36 -4.00
CA ASP A 30 3.25 1.45 -4.19
C ASP A 30 2.82 2.63 -3.32
N LEU A 31 3.54 2.80 -2.22
CA LEU A 31 3.26 3.82 -1.22
C LEU A 31 3.38 5.25 -1.79
N GLY A 32 4.30 5.45 -2.76
CA GLY A 32 4.50 6.75 -3.41
C GLY A 32 3.28 7.26 -4.19
N LYS A 33 2.41 6.37 -4.66
CA LYS A 33 1.18 6.76 -5.36
C LYS A 33 0.19 7.49 -4.47
N LEU A 34 0.28 7.33 -3.15
CA LEU A 34 -0.59 7.97 -2.19
C LEU A 34 -0.40 9.49 -2.17
N LEU A 35 0.81 9.98 -2.47
CA LEU A 35 1.09 11.42 -2.62
C LEU A 35 0.25 12.06 -3.73
N TYR A 36 -0.14 11.25 -4.72
CA TYR A 36 -0.95 11.69 -5.86
C TYR A 36 -2.43 11.35 -5.71
N GLY A 37 -2.86 10.83 -4.55
CA GLY A 37 -4.24 10.40 -4.31
C GLY A 37 -4.65 9.13 -5.06
N VAL A 38 -3.68 8.31 -5.49
CA VAL A 38 -3.92 7.08 -6.25
C VAL A 38 -3.71 5.84 -5.38
N ASP A 39 -4.46 4.77 -5.66
CA ASP A 39 -4.43 3.48 -4.93
C ASP A 39 -4.78 3.58 -3.42
N MET A 40 -5.51 4.62 -3.00
CA MET A 40 -5.88 4.87 -1.60
C MET A 40 -6.99 3.97 -1.06
N GLN A 41 -7.77 3.31 -1.91
CA GLN A 41 -9.02 2.63 -1.54
C GLN A 41 -8.89 1.72 -0.31
N MET A 42 -7.89 0.89 -0.26
CA MET A 42 -7.73 -0.09 0.82
C MET A 42 -7.31 0.58 2.14
N LEU A 43 -6.50 1.62 2.08
CA LEU A 43 -6.16 2.43 3.26
C LEU A 43 -7.39 3.19 3.78
N LEU A 44 -8.20 3.74 2.90
CA LEU A 44 -9.46 4.39 3.28
C LEU A 44 -10.40 3.41 3.97
N TYR A 45 -10.48 2.17 3.50
CA TYR A 45 -11.26 1.13 4.18
C TYR A 45 -10.69 0.83 5.57
N LEU A 46 -9.37 0.61 5.69
CA LEU A 46 -8.72 0.34 6.97
C LEU A 46 -8.95 1.48 7.96
N PHE A 47 -8.73 2.71 7.54
CA PHE A 47 -8.91 3.87 8.41
C PHE A 47 -10.38 4.10 8.78
N SER A 48 -11.30 3.97 7.83
CA SER A 48 -12.74 4.14 8.09
C SER A 48 -13.27 3.15 9.12
N ILE A 49 -12.85 1.87 9.06
CA ILE A 49 -13.37 0.87 10.02
C ILE A 49 -12.68 0.94 11.39
N THR A 50 -11.54 1.62 11.51
CA THR A 50 -10.79 1.82 12.76
C THR A 50 -10.99 3.21 13.38
N GLU A 51 -11.70 4.14 12.71
CA GLU A 51 -12.16 5.40 13.32
C GLU A 51 -13.07 5.12 14.55
N PRO A 52 -13.18 6.06 15.50
CA PRO A 52 -13.99 5.84 16.72
C PRO A 52 -15.40 5.34 16.46
N GLU A 53 -16.06 5.84 15.42
CA GLU A 53 -17.43 5.45 15.00
C GLU A 53 -17.44 4.25 14.06
N GLY A 54 -16.26 3.76 13.66
CA GLY A 54 -16.11 2.61 12.77
C GLY A 54 -16.43 1.29 13.47
N LYS A 55 -16.67 0.26 12.67
CA LYS A 55 -17.00 -1.09 13.17
C LYS A 55 -15.98 -1.64 14.18
N TYR A 56 -14.71 -1.27 14.03
CA TYR A 56 -13.62 -1.66 14.91
C TYR A 56 -12.99 -0.44 15.58
N GLY A 57 -13.82 0.50 16.02
CA GLY A 57 -13.38 1.76 16.62
C GLY A 57 -12.31 1.58 17.70
N GLY A 58 -11.27 2.38 17.64
CA GLY A 58 -10.14 2.35 18.54
C GLY A 58 -9.15 1.21 18.31
N ALA A 59 -9.35 0.36 17.30
CA ALA A 59 -8.35 -0.65 16.93
C ALA A 59 -7.17 -0.01 16.18
N VAL A 60 -5.99 -0.59 16.35
CA VAL A 60 -4.76 -0.18 15.69
C VAL A 60 -4.74 -0.71 14.25
N PRO A 61 -4.51 0.14 13.24
CA PRO A 61 -4.28 -0.29 11.87
C PRO A 61 -3.03 -1.18 11.79
N ALA A 62 -3.20 -2.45 11.41
CA ALA A 62 -2.11 -3.42 11.31
C ALA A 62 -1.63 -3.64 9.87
N GLY A 63 -2.42 -3.27 8.89
CA GLY A 63 -1.98 -3.35 7.50
C GLY A 63 -3.07 -3.49 6.46
N VAL A 64 -2.63 -3.34 5.24
CA VAL A 64 -3.39 -3.59 4.01
C VAL A 64 -2.57 -4.54 3.15
N LEU A 65 -3.17 -5.67 2.75
CA LEU A 65 -2.49 -6.68 1.96
C LEU A 65 -3.31 -7.06 0.72
N TYR A 66 -2.63 -7.20 -0.40
CA TYR A 66 -3.16 -7.80 -1.62
C TYR A 66 -2.76 -9.26 -1.69
N VAL A 67 -3.74 -10.13 -1.87
CA VAL A 67 -3.54 -11.57 -2.07
C VAL A 67 -3.68 -11.88 -3.55
N PRO A 68 -2.64 -12.40 -4.21
CA PRO A 68 -2.80 -12.91 -5.57
C PRO A 68 -3.76 -14.10 -5.57
N ALA A 69 -4.91 -13.96 -6.25
CA ALA A 69 -5.95 -14.99 -6.33
C ALA A 69 -6.14 -15.55 -7.74
N GLY A 70 -5.32 -15.11 -8.70
CA GLY A 70 -5.33 -15.60 -10.07
C GLY A 70 -4.65 -16.98 -10.16
N GLY A 71 -5.23 -17.88 -10.96
CA GLY A 71 -4.56 -19.13 -11.33
C GLY A 71 -3.33 -18.83 -12.19
N LEU A 72 -2.16 -19.02 -11.64
CA LEU A 72 -0.92 -18.78 -12.36
C LEU A 72 -0.56 -20.04 -13.18
N PRO A 73 -0.20 -19.89 -14.45
CA PRO A 73 0.26 -21.01 -15.23
C PRO A 73 1.56 -21.56 -14.60
N CYS A 74 1.49 -22.75 -14.02
CA CYS A 74 2.64 -23.45 -13.50
C CYS A 74 3.33 -24.16 -14.66
N GLY A 75 4.24 -23.46 -15.36
CA GLY A 75 5.11 -24.06 -16.36
C GLY A 75 6.24 -24.81 -15.67
N ARG A 76 6.16 -26.15 -15.62
CA ARG A 76 7.25 -26.99 -15.10
C ARG A 76 8.16 -27.42 -16.23
N SER A 77 9.47 -27.18 -16.10
CA SER A 77 10.49 -27.91 -16.85
C SER A 77 10.65 -29.32 -16.27
N ARG A 78 10.86 -30.33 -17.12
CA ARG A 78 11.09 -31.72 -16.67
C ARG A 78 12.32 -31.89 -15.76
N SER A 79 13.21 -30.91 -15.74
CA SER A 79 14.45 -30.91 -14.95
C SER A 79 14.34 -30.17 -13.60
N GLN A 80 13.17 -29.60 -13.27
CA GLN A 80 12.98 -28.93 -11.99
C GLN A 80 12.68 -29.93 -10.87
N GLU A 81 13.39 -29.79 -9.75
CA GLU A 81 13.12 -30.54 -8.53
C GLU A 81 11.81 -30.09 -7.88
N ASP A 82 11.13 -30.98 -7.15
CA ASP A 82 9.83 -30.70 -6.53
C ASP A 82 9.92 -29.56 -5.50
N ALA A 83 11.02 -29.46 -4.74
CA ALA A 83 11.25 -28.37 -3.79
C ALA A 83 11.32 -26.98 -4.46
N GLN A 84 11.95 -26.90 -5.64
CA GLN A 84 12.02 -25.65 -6.40
C GLN A 84 10.65 -25.25 -6.96
N LEU A 85 9.82 -26.24 -7.29
CA LEU A 85 8.46 -26.00 -7.74
C LEU A 85 7.59 -25.46 -6.59
N GLU A 86 7.70 -26.04 -5.42
CA GLU A 86 6.97 -25.62 -4.23
C GLU A 86 7.35 -24.18 -3.83
N GLU A 87 8.64 -23.85 -3.81
CA GLU A 87 9.13 -22.49 -3.57
C GLU A 87 8.58 -21.53 -4.61
N TYR A 88 8.62 -21.88 -5.89
CA TYR A 88 8.06 -21.05 -6.96
C TYR A 88 6.56 -20.80 -6.77
N ILE A 89 5.79 -21.84 -6.43
CA ILE A 89 4.34 -21.72 -6.17
C ILE A 89 4.10 -20.79 -4.97
N ASN A 90 4.82 -20.99 -3.87
CA ASN A 90 4.69 -20.16 -2.68
C ASN A 90 4.97 -18.69 -2.97
N GLN A 91 6.01 -18.38 -3.74
CA GLN A 91 6.33 -17.01 -4.15
C GLN A 91 5.20 -16.35 -4.96
N GLN A 92 4.45 -17.13 -5.74
CA GLN A 92 3.33 -16.59 -6.53
C GLN A 92 2.14 -16.16 -5.66
N TYR A 93 1.98 -16.75 -4.49
CA TYR A 93 0.91 -16.42 -3.53
C TYR A 93 1.36 -15.48 -2.41
N LEU A 94 2.63 -15.07 -2.42
CA LEU A 94 3.14 -14.11 -1.46
C LEU A 94 2.34 -12.80 -1.54
N MET A 95 1.76 -12.41 -0.43
CA MET A 95 1.03 -11.15 -0.33
C MET A 95 1.97 -9.97 -0.51
N ASN A 96 1.42 -8.82 -0.87
CA ASN A 96 2.16 -7.56 -0.87
C ASN A 96 1.29 -6.44 -0.29
N GLY A 97 1.92 -5.39 0.23
CA GLY A 97 1.19 -4.27 0.82
C GLY A 97 1.95 -3.55 1.92
N VAL A 98 1.22 -2.89 2.81
CA VAL A 98 1.78 -2.17 3.95
C VAL A 98 1.37 -2.86 5.26
N MET A 99 2.32 -3.00 6.17
CA MET A 99 2.14 -3.68 7.46
C MET A 99 2.73 -2.87 8.60
N LEU A 100 2.12 -3.02 9.77
CA LEU A 100 2.62 -2.45 11.01
C LEU A 100 3.92 -3.16 11.44
N LYS A 101 4.95 -2.38 11.70
CA LYS A 101 6.28 -2.88 12.07
C LYS A 101 6.36 -3.22 13.57
N GLU A 102 5.48 -4.10 14.02
CA GLU A 102 5.47 -4.64 15.38
C GLU A 102 5.65 -6.15 15.34
N ARG A 103 6.59 -6.66 16.12
CA ARG A 103 6.96 -8.09 16.10
C ARG A 103 5.77 -8.99 16.38
N SER A 104 5.01 -8.75 17.44
CA SER A 104 3.87 -9.57 17.81
C SER A 104 2.79 -9.58 16.71
N VAL A 105 2.53 -8.43 16.10
CA VAL A 105 1.55 -8.29 15.01
C VAL A 105 1.99 -9.06 13.77
N LEU A 106 3.26 -8.93 13.37
CA LEU A 106 3.79 -9.66 12.22
C LEU A 106 3.85 -11.17 12.48
N THR A 107 4.25 -11.58 13.70
CA THR A 107 4.28 -13.00 14.11
C THR A 107 2.88 -13.61 14.15
N ALA A 108 1.86 -12.83 14.53
CA ALA A 108 0.47 -13.28 14.41
C ALA A 108 0.00 -13.46 12.96
N MET A 109 0.66 -12.81 12.00
CA MET A 109 0.39 -13.00 10.57
C MET A 109 1.17 -14.18 9.98
N GLU A 110 2.42 -14.38 10.42
CA GLU A 110 3.30 -15.48 10.02
C GLU A 110 4.31 -15.79 11.14
N GLU A 111 4.16 -16.94 11.79
CA GLU A 111 4.84 -17.31 13.03
C GLU A 111 6.37 -17.14 12.99
N HIS A 112 7.00 -17.56 11.91
CA HIS A 112 8.47 -17.56 11.81
C HIS A 112 9.04 -16.38 11.02
N LEU A 113 8.21 -15.50 10.49
CA LEU A 113 8.61 -14.37 9.62
C LEU A 113 9.64 -14.79 8.55
N ALA A 114 9.31 -15.89 7.87
CA ALA A 114 10.13 -16.48 6.81
C ALA A 114 9.85 -15.89 5.42
N GLY A 115 8.77 -15.10 5.30
CA GLY A 115 8.35 -14.50 4.03
C GLY A 115 7.64 -15.49 3.11
N ILE A 116 6.87 -16.41 3.68
CA ILE A 116 6.09 -17.41 2.93
C ILE A 116 4.71 -16.86 2.56
N TYR A 117 4.00 -16.27 3.52
CA TYR A 117 2.64 -15.74 3.35
C TYR A 117 2.62 -14.23 3.25
N ILE A 118 3.37 -13.55 4.12
CA ILE A 118 3.54 -12.10 4.10
C ILE A 118 4.97 -11.75 3.70
N PRO A 119 5.21 -10.62 3.06
CA PRO A 119 6.55 -10.22 2.64
C PRO A 119 7.40 -9.72 3.82
N ALA A 120 7.40 -10.45 4.94
CA ALA A 120 8.14 -10.11 6.15
C ALA A 120 9.17 -11.20 6.47
N THR A 121 10.43 -10.90 6.19
CA THR A 121 11.55 -11.81 6.50
C THR A 121 12.52 -11.10 7.44
N LEU A 122 12.88 -11.75 8.54
CA LEU A 122 13.86 -11.22 9.49
C LEU A 122 15.24 -11.07 8.84
N ALA A 123 15.90 -9.98 9.17
CA ALA A 123 17.30 -9.78 8.81
C ALA A 123 18.20 -10.69 9.68
N LYS A 124 19.43 -10.98 9.22
CA LYS A 124 20.36 -11.85 9.94
C LYS A 124 20.82 -11.26 11.29
N ASP A 125 20.77 -9.95 11.42
CA ASP A 125 21.16 -9.17 12.59
C ASP A 125 19.95 -8.74 13.42
N ASP A 126 18.79 -9.40 13.25
CA ASP A 126 17.61 -9.14 14.05
C ASP A 126 17.87 -9.54 15.52
N PRO A 127 17.57 -8.66 16.50
CA PRO A 127 17.89 -8.93 17.90
C PRO A 127 16.99 -9.98 18.57
N GLY A 128 15.93 -10.45 17.89
CA GLY A 128 14.95 -11.38 18.45
C GLY A 128 13.88 -10.75 19.33
N GLU A 129 14.12 -9.56 19.86
CA GLU A 129 13.22 -8.83 20.75
C GLU A 129 12.98 -7.40 20.23
N GLY A 130 11.91 -6.75 20.69
CA GLY A 130 11.55 -5.39 20.32
C GLY A 130 11.11 -5.25 18.86
N GLU A 131 11.39 -4.11 18.27
CA GLU A 131 11.05 -3.84 16.89
C GLU A 131 11.84 -4.74 15.92
N PRO A 132 11.18 -5.46 14.99
CA PRO A 132 11.87 -6.41 14.14
C PRO A 132 12.73 -5.71 13.08
N LYS A 133 13.93 -6.23 12.84
CA LYS A 133 14.71 -5.88 11.67
C LYS A 133 14.30 -6.76 10.50
N LEU A 134 13.73 -6.15 9.49
CA LEU A 134 13.17 -6.84 8.31
C LEU A 134 14.01 -6.55 7.07
N LYS A 135 14.11 -7.56 6.21
CA LYS A 135 14.65 -7.38 4.87
C LYS A 135 13.69 -6.53 4.03
N SER A 136 14.25 -5.68 3.17
CA SER A 136 13.44 -4.94 2.21
C SER A 136 12.87 -5.87 1.14
N VAL A 137 11.57 -5.74 0.85
CA VAL A 137 10.87 -6.51 -0.18
C VAL A 137 10.15 -5.54 -1.12
N SER A 138 10.36 -5.70 -2.42
CA SER A 138 9.69 -4.88 -3.43
C SER A 138 8.17 -5.02 -3.36
N GLY A 139 7.45 -3.91 -3.54
CA GLY A 139 5.99 -3.89 -3.48
C GLY A 139 5.41 -4.01 -2.06
N SER A 140 6.23 -3.81 -1.03
CA SER A 140 5.77 -3.87 0.36
C SER A 140 6.48 -2.83 1.24
N ALA A 141 5.80 -2.40 2.29
CA ALA A 141 6.32 -1.44 3.24
C ALA A 141 5.97 -1.84 4.68
N TYR A 142 6.86 -1.50 5.60
CA TYR A 142 6.62 -1.64 7.04
C TYR A 142 6.61 -0.25 7.65
N LEU A 143 5.55 0.06 8.40
CA LEU A 143 5.34 1.37 9.00
C LEU A 143 5.19 1.25 10.50
N THR A 144 5.70 2.22 11.24
CA THR A 144 5.43 2.38 12.68
C THR A 144 3.99 2.87 12.88
N ARG A 145 3.50 2.84 14.13
CA ARG A 145 2.18 3.42 14.49
C ARG A 145 2.08 4.89 14.10
N GLU A 146 3.14 5.65 14.36
CA GLU A 146 3.23 7.06 14.02
C GLU A 146 3.14 7.28 12.51
N GLN A 147 3.89 6.51 11.72
CA GLN A 147 3.83 6.57 10.27
C GLN A 147 2.44 6.20 9.73
N PHE A 148 1.73 5.23 10.34
CA PHE A 148 0.34 4.95 10.00
C PHE A 148 -0.60 6.11 10.36
N ALA A 149 -0.38 6.79 11.49
CA ALA A 149 -1.15 7.97 11.88
C ALA A 149 -0.93 9.13 10.90
N ASN A 150 0.31 9.40 10.51
CA ASN A 150 0.66 10.41 9.51
C ASN A 150 0.03 10.07 8.15
N LEU A 151 0.08 8.82 7.74
CA LEU A 151 -0.55 8.34 6.51
C LEU A 151 -2.09 8.52 6.52
N ARG A 152 -2.74 8.30 7.68
CA ARG A 152 -4.18 8.57 7.86
C ARG A 152 -4.47 10.06 7.69
N THR A 153 -3.70 10.91 8.33
CA THR A 153 -3.85 12.37 8.24
C THR A 153 -3.67 12.85 6.81
N HIS A 154 -2.64 12.37 6.13
CA HIS A 154 -2.39 12.70 4.72
C HIS A 154 -3.55 12.23 3.82
N ALA A 155 -4.01 10.99 3.98
CA ALA A 155 -5.13 10.48 3.19
C ALA A 155 -6.40 11.32 3.39
N ARG A 156 -6.66 11.77 4.61
CA ARG A 156 -7.79 12.66 4.93
C ARG A 156 -7.63 14.01 4.26
N GLN A 157 -6.41 14.60 4.30
CA GLN A 157 -6.13 15.88 3.66
C GLN A 157 -6.36 15.81 2.14
N VAL A 158 -5.81 14.79 1.48
CA VAL A 158 -6.00 14.57 0.03
C VAL A 158 -7.49 14.49 -0.33
N LEU A 159 -8.29 13.78 0.46
CA LEU A 159 -9.74 13.69 0.22
C LEU A 159 -10.45 15.03 0.45
N THR A 160 -10.05 15.79 1.46
CA THR A 160 -10.59 17.12 1.74
C THR A 160 -10.29 18.06 0.58
N ASP A 161 -9.04 18.11 0.13
CA ASP A 161 -8.62 18.95 -0.99
C ASP A 161 -9.37 18.60 -2.29
N MET A 162 -9.54 17.30 -2.56
CA MET A 162 -10.33 16.83 -3.70
C MET A 162 -11.80 17.27 -3.59
N ALA A 163 -12.40 17.15 -2.40
CA ALA A 163 -13.78 17.57 -2.17
C ALA A 163 -13.96 19.08 -2.33
N GLU A 164 -13.07 19.88 -1.78
CA GLU A 164 -13.09 21.34 -1.90
C GLU A 164 -12.96 21.80 -3.36
N GLN A 165 -12.05 21.20 -4.12
CA GLN A 165 -11.91 21.47 -5.54
C GLN A 165 -13.20 21.12 -6.30
N LEU A 166 -13.76 19.94 -6.04
CA LEU A 166 -14.98 19.48 -6.69
C LEU A 166 -16.18 20.39 -6.37
N TYR A 167 -16.40 20.75 -5.09
CA TYR A 167 -17.45 21.67 -4.68
C TYR A 167 -17.25 23.08 -5.19
N GLY A 168 -16.00 23.52 -5.35
CA GLY A 168 -15.61 24.78 -5.98
C GLY A 168 -15.73 24.79 -7.50
N GLY A 169 -16.17 23.70 -8.13
CA GLY A 169 -16.28 23.57 -9.58
C GLY A 169 -14.94 23.48 -10.31
N ARG A 170 -13.87 23.22 -9.59
CA ARG A 170 -12.52 23.10 -10.15
C ARG A 170 -12.22 21.65 -10.50
N ILE A 171 -12.36 21.32 -11.78
CA ILE A 171 -12.10 19.98 -12.33
C ILE A 171 -11.10 20.10 -13.48
N PRO A 172 -9.80 20.28 -13.19
CA PRO A 172 -8.79 20.42 -14.23
C PRO A 172 -8.60 19.09 -14.99
N ALA A 173 -8.41 19.18 -16.31
CA ALA A 173 -8.09 18.02 -17.15
C ALA A 173 -6.57 17.77 -17.13
N ASP A 174 -6.02 17.43 -15.97
CA ASP A 174 -4.60 17.17 -15.73
C ASP A 174 -4.35 15.72 -15.26
N PRO A 175 -4.51 14.73 -16.15
CA PRO A 175 -4.40 13.33 -15.79
C PRO A 175 -3.01 12.97 -15.25
N LEU A 176 -2.97 12.05 -14.28
CA LEU A 176 -1.71 11.48 -13.81
C LEU A 176 -1.21 10.39 -14.75
N VAL A 177 0.00 10.58 -15.28
CA VAL A 177 0.69 9.60 -16.11
C VAL A 177 1.65 8.78 -15.27
N ILE A 178 1.53 7.46 -15.32
CA ILE A 178 2.39 6.51 -14.61
C ILE A 178 3.14 5.65 -15.63
N GLY A 179 4.41 5.98 -15.88
CA GLY A 179 5.17 5.42 -16.97
C GLY A 179 4.53 5.75 -18.33
N GLN A 180 4.06 4.74 -19.05
CA GLN A 180 3.34 4.92 -20.33
C GLN A 180 1.80 4.84 -20.18
N LYS A 181 1.30 4.68 -18.95
CA LYS A 181 -0.14 4.51 -18.70
C LYS A 181 -0.76 5.83 -18.31
N THR A 182 -1.88 6.15 -18.98
CA THR A 182 -2.71 7.31 -18.65
C THR A 182 -4.16 6.86 -18.46
N PRO A 183 -4.92 7.46 -17.51
CA PRO A 183 -6.35 7.20 -17.36
C PRO A 183 -7.17 7.57 -18.60
N CYS A 184 -6.64 8.44 -19.48
CA CYS A 184 -7.29 8.81 -20.72
C CYS A 184 -7.57 7.63 -21.67
N ALA A 185 -6.80 6.53 -21.55
CA ALA A 185 -7.00 5.34 -22.37
C ALA A 185 -8.38 4.70 -22.15
N TYR A 186 -8.97 4.91 -20.96
CA TYR A 186 -10.26 4.32 -20.54
C TYR A 186 -11.32 5.39 -20.22
N CYS A 187 -11.08 6.65 -20.62
CA CYS A 187 -11.95 7.77 -20.29
C CYS A 187 -13.08 7.90 -21.32
N ASP A 188 -14.34 7.84 -20.86
CA ASP A 188 -15.52 7.99 -21.70
C ASP A 188 -15.64 9.40 -22.32
N CYS A 189 -15.01 10.40 -21.67
CA CYS A 189 -15.00 11.79 -22.15
C CYS A 189 -13.86 12.11 -23.13
N LYS A 190 -13.08 11.13 -23.56
CA LYS A 190 -11.90 11.31 -24.41
C LYS A 190 -12.21 12.08 -25.69
N GLU A 191 -13.30 11.76 -26.36
CA GLU A 191 -13.70 12.37 -27.63
C GLU A 191 -14.16 13.84 -27.46
N ILE A 192 -14.79 14.14 -26.31
CA ILE A 192 -15.30 15.49 -25.99
C ILE A 192 -14.20 16.37 -25.44
N CYS A 193 -13.29 15.81 -24.66
CA CYS A 193 -12.21 16.52 -24.02
C CYS A 193 -11.24 17.16 -25.03
N GLY A 194 -11.28 16.75 -26.30
CA GLY A 194 -10.41 17.24 -27.38
C GLY A 194 -8.94 17.00 -27.07
N ASN A 195 -8.71 16.15 -26.11
CA ASN A 195 -7.44 15.98 -25.53
C ASN A 195 -6.58 15.27 -26.49
N VAL A 196 -5.64 15.98 -26.90
CA VAL A 196 -4.53 15.47 -26.47
C VAL A 196 -3.31 16.08 -26.85
N PRO A 197 -2.45 16.23 -27.54
CA PRO A 197 -1.08 16.31 -27.06
C PRO A 197 -0.72 17.60 -26.27
N ASN A 198 -1.69 18.43 -25.95
CA ASN A 198 -1.48 19.72 -25.30
C ASN A 198 -2.05 19.84 -23.88
N VAL A 199 -2.51 18.75 -23.29
CA VAL A 199 -2.96 18.79 -21.88
C VAL A 199 -1.75 18.70 -20.97
N THR A 200 -1.75 19.58 -19.98
CA THR A 200 -0.78 19.50 -18.87
C THR A 200 -1.05 18.22 -18.11
N CYS A 201 -0.13 17.28 -18.20
CA CYS A 201 -0.20 16.02 -17.46
C CYS A 201 0.68 16.09 -16.21
N ARG A 202 0.17 15.57 -15.11
CA ARG A 202 1.01 15.28 -13.94
C ARG A 202 1.75 13.98 -14.21
N THR A 203 3.03 13.94 -13.92
CA THR A 203 3.84 12.71 -14.07
C THR A 203 4.10 12.10 -12.70
N TYR A 204 3.85 10.80 -12.58
CA TYR A 204 4.24 10.06 -11.39
C TYR A 204 5.75 9.88 -11.36
N GLU A 205 6.36 10.37 -10.30
CA GLU A 205 7.77 10.15 -9.98
C GLU A 205 7.86 9.13 -8.85
N LYS A 206 8.59 8.04 -9.12
CA LYS A 206 8.80 7.01 -8.10
C LYS A 206 9.67 7.57 -6.99
N THR A 207 9.07 7.74 -5.83
CA THR A 207 9.73 8.31 -4.64
C THR A 207 10.19 7.17 -3.73
N ALA A 208 11.38 7.31 -3.16
CA ALA A 208 11.85 6.40 -2.12
C ALA A 208 10.92 6.46 -0.90
N LYS A 209 10.77 5.31 -0.22
CA LYS A 209 9.85 5.20 0.92
C LYS A 209 10.15 6.27 2.00
N GLU A 210 11.41 6.47 2.29
CA GLU A 210 11.87 7.42 3.31
C GLU A 210 11.46 8.86 2.96
N GLN A 211 11.74 9.29 1.74
CA GLN A 211 11.34 10.62 1.25
C GLN A 211 9.82 10.80 1.21
N MET A 212 9.10 9.75 0.86
CA MET A 212 7.65 9.80 0.86
C MET A 212 7.11 9.96 2.29
N LEU A 213 7.67 9.26 3.28
CA LEU A 213 7.27 9.38 4.66
C LEU A 213 7.61 10.77 5.25
N GLU A 214 8.75 11.35 4.88
CA GLU A 214 9.12 12.74 5.22
C GLU A 214 8.10 13.74 4.69
N ARG A 215 7.70 13.61 3.43
CA ARG A 215 6.66 14.47 2.83
C ARG A 215 5.31 14.33 3.52
N ILE A 216 4.93 13.11 3.90
CA ILE A 216 3.66 12.85 4.62
C ILE A 216 3.69 13.38 6.04
N SER A 217 4.84 13.34 6.73
CA SER A 217 4.98 13.88 8.08
C SER A 217 5.04 15.39 8.14
N GLY A 218 5.22 16.06 7.03
CA GLY A 218 5.44 17.52 6.97
C GLY A 218 6.83 17.94 7.43
N GLU A 219 7.76 17.02 7.58
CA GLU A 219 9.17 17.26 7.92
C GLU A 219 10.00 17.56 6.66
N GLU A 220 9.44 18.24 5.65
CA GLU A 220 10.27 18.75 4.56
C GLU A 220 11.32 19.69 5.16
N LYS A 221 12.57 19.25 5.15
CA LYS A 221 13.70 20.15 5.33
C LYS A 221 13.59 21.17 4.21
N GLU A 222 13.39 22.45 4.58
CA GLU A 222 13.66 23.55 3.69
C GLU A 222 15.09 23.36 3.17
N GLU A 223 15.24 22.73 2.01
CA GLU A 223 16.47 22.85 1.25
C GLU A 223 16.59 24.32 0.93
N SER A 224 17.42 24.98 1.73
CA SER A 224 17.81 26.36 1.56
C SER A 224 18.09 26.65 0.10
N GLU A 225 17.26 27.49 -0.52
CA GLU A 225 17.66 28.33 -1.64
C GLU A 225 18.91 29.12 -1.23
N HIS A 226 20.07 28.58 -1.54
CA HIS A 226 21.32 29.34 -1.61
C HIS A 226 22.22 28.68 -2.63
N ALA A 227 22.11 29.10 -3.89
CA ALA A 227 23.23 29.41 -4.78
C ALA A 227 22.72 30.07 -6.06
#